data_ab27e40ccb4d1c7fcdc1eeeae07e0abe
#
_entry.id   ab27e40ccb4d1c7fcdc1eeeae07e0abe
#
_cell.length_a   1.000
_cell.length_b   1.000
_cell.length_c   1.000
_cell.angle_alpha   90.00
_cell.angle_beta   90.00
_cell.angle_gamma   90.00
#
_symmetry.space_group_name_H-M   'P 1'
#
loop_
_entity.id
_entity.type
_entity.pdbx_description
1 polymer ?
#
loop_
_entity_poly.entity_id
_entity_poly.type
_entity_poly.pdbx_seq_one_letter_code
_entity_poly.pdbx_strand_id
1 'polypeptide(L)'
;MQIRKEKKHAKFRFSFILLFIFASFAACFALYMNSDNAIPVSNSNTEETSGVDSDGLYENKTSVVNPVPKSDHAQDGYFDNVLMLAPEQMRGLSDYGTVPRDNLFTGDFTPSDIMTSLAVSFLAGKDYSSLYIFFGTDSVASQDFDSLAELISDINEKKTNVKIYLVSAIPIKADTETETLTNADIESLNSLLLRFANESDVNYLDLNTFLVGNDGKLPNSKAEAVGDRLKKDTYLEIADFLLTHIA
;
A
#
# COMPACT_ATOMS: atom_id res chain seq x y z
N MET A 1 0.94 -47.23 -29.03
CA MET A 1 2.12 -47.31 -28.16
C MET A 1 2.98 -46.05 -28.24
N GLN A 2 2.39 -44.87 -27.98
CA GLN A 2 3.07 -43.55 -28.08
C GLN A 2 2.90 -42.60 -26.89
N ILE A 3 2.16 -42.96 -25.85
CA ILE A 3 1.81 -42.06 -24.74
C ILE A 3 2.83 -42.09 -23.58
N ARG A 4 3.82 -43.01 -23.63
CA ARG A 4 4.75 -43.24 -22.50
C ARG A 4 6.07 -42.46 -22.56
N LYS A 5 6.38 -41.79 -23.70
CA LYS A 5 7.65 -41.04 -23.85
C LYS A 5 7.59 -39.58 -23.40
N GLU A 6 6.43 -38.93 -23.45
CA GLU A 6 6.35 -37.51 -23.09
C GLU A 6 6.46 -37.23 -21.59
N LYS A 7 5.98 -38.14 -20.72
CA LYS A 7 6.07 -37.98 -19.27
C LYS A 7 7.50 -37.99 -18.69
N LYS A 8 8.46 -38.61 -19.38
CA LYS A 8 9.87 -38.63 -18.91
C LYS A 8 10.59 -37.31 -19.17
N HIS A 9 10.29 -36.63 -20.27
CA HIS A 9 10.95 -35.35 -20.61
C HIS A 9 10.42 -34.16 -19.75
N ALA A 10 9.15 -34.18 -19.36
CA ALA A 10 8.59 -33.18 -18.47
C ALA A 10 9.18 -33.26 -17.05
N LYS A 11 9.31 -34.45 -16.49
CA LYS A 11 9.94 -34.65 -15.18
C LYS A 11 11.42 -34.26 -15.15
N PHE A 12 12.15 -34.46 -16.24
CA PHE A 12 13.56 -34.10 -16.32
C PHE A 12 13.77 -32.59 -16.41
N ARG A 13 12.92 -31.87 -17.15
CA ARG A 13 12.97 -30.40 -17.24
C ARG A 13 12.62 -29.74 -15.92
N PHE A 14 11.64 -30.26 -15.19
CA PHE A 14 11.23 -29.72 -13.89
C PHE A 14 12.34 -29.89 -12.83
N SER A 15 13.06 -31.01 -12.85
CA SER A 15 14.18 -31.26 -11.94
C SER A 15 15.36 -30.31 -12.20
N PHE A 16 15.63 -29.93 -13.45
CA PHE A 16 16.69 -29.00 -13.81
C PHE A 16 16.37 -27.57 -13.38
N ILE A 17 15.13 -27.14 -13.56
CA ILE A 17 14.66 -25.80 -13.10
C ILE A 17 14.78 -25.68 -11.58
N LEU A 18 14.37 -26.72 -10.85
CA LEU A 18 14.48 -26.73 -9.39
C LEU A 18 15.95 -26.65 -8.92
N LEU A 19 16.87 -27.29 -9.63
CA LEU A 19 18.30 -27.28 -9.31
C LEU A 19 18.93 -25.91 -9.55
N PHE A 20 18.49 -25.17 -10.58
CA PHE A 20 18.94 -23.81 -10.85
C PHE A 20 18.42 -22.82 -9.80
N ILE A 21 17.19 -22.97 -9.33
CA ILE A 21 16.62 -22.14 -8.26
C ILE A 21 17.40 -22.36 -6.95
N PHE A 22 17.70 -23.61 -6.58
CA PHE A 22 18.51 -23.89 -5.40
C PHE A 22 19.94 -23.37 -5.50
N ALA A 23 20.57 -23.44 -6.67
CA ALA A 23 21.92 -22.93 -6.88
C ALA A 23 21.98 -21.38 -6.77
N SER A 24 20.97 -20.68 -7.26
CA SER A 24 20.89 -19.20 -7.12
C SER A 24 20.64 -18.78 -5.67
N PHE A 25 19.80 -19.49 -4.93
CA PHE A 25 19.59 -19.23 -3.50
C PHE A 25 20.86 -19.46 -2.67
N ALA A 26 21.62 -20.54 -2.96
CA ALA A 26 22.87 -20.82 -2.26
C ALA A 26 23.94 -19.76 -2.54
N ALA A 27 24.01 -19.21 -3.74
CA ALA A 27 24.93 -18.14 -4.10
C ALA A 27 24.58 -16.82 -3.40
N CYS A 28 23.30 -16.45 -3.36
CA CYS A 28 22.83 -15.26 -2.63
C CYS A 28 23.06 -15.39 -1.12
N PHE A 29 22.82 -16.57 -0.54
CA PHE A 29 23.07 -16.84 0.87
C PHE A 29 24.56 -16.78 1.23
N ALA A 30 25.44 -17.30 0.36
CA ALA A 30 26.89 -17.22 0.55
C ALA A 30 27.41 -15.77 0.48
N LEU A 31 26.85 -14.95 -0.41
CA LEU A 31 27.17 -13.51 -0.48
C LEU A 31 26.66 -12.74 0.75
N TYR A 32 25.48 -13.09 1.26
CA TYR A 32 24.92 -12.50 2.48
C TYR A 32 25.74 -12.84 3.72
N MET A 33 26.21 -14.09 3.87
CA MET A 33 27.01 -14.52 5.03
C MET A 33 28.47 -14.03 4.99
N ASN A 34 28.97 -13.56 3.84
CA ASN A 34 30.32 -13.04 3.70
C ASN A 34 30.40 -11.50 3.79
N SER A 35 29.29 -10.86 4.13
CA SER A 35 29.20 -9.42 4.38
C SER A 35 29.41 -9.14 5.88
N ASP A 36 30.63 -9.34 6.37
CA ASP A 36 31.08 -8.82 7.66
C ASP A 36 31.19 -7.29 7.56
N ASN A 37 30.08 -6.59 7.80
CA ASN A 37 30.12 -5.15 8.00
C ASN A 37 29.87 -4.83 9.48
N ALA A 38 30.97 -4.71 10.20
CA ALA A 38 31.03 -4.05 11.48
C ALA A 38 30.47 -2.63 11.36
N ILE A 39 29.45 -2.32 12.15
CA ILE A 39 28.93 -0.97 12.32
C ILE A 39 29.94 -0.21 13.18
N PRO A 40 30.59 0.87 12.71
CA PRO A 40 31.36 1.74 13.60
C PRO A 40 30.40 2.65 14.36
N VAL A 41 30.32 2.44 15.67
CA VAL A 41 29.79 3.43 16.60
C VAL A 41 30.77 4.58 16.65
N SER A 42 30.41 5.77 16.16
CA SER A 42 31.14 6.98 16.34
C SER A 42 30.36 7.93 17.25
N ASN A 43 30.93 8.14 18.42
CA ASN A 43 30.54 9.17 19.38
C ASN A 43 30.88 10.57 18.85
N SER A 44 29.99 11.48 19.21
CA SER A 44 30.05 12.94 19.12
C SER A 44 31.43 13.57 19.36
N ASN A 45 31.77 14.63 18.64
CA ASN A 45 31.95 15.96 19.20
C ASN A 45 32.08 17.02 18.09
N THR A 46 31.48 18.14 18.37
CA THR A 46 31.49 19.44 17.74
C THR A 46 32.89 19.93 17.37
N GLU A 47 33.05 20.50 16.14
CA GLU A 47 33.80 21.73 15.92
C GLU A 47 33.50 22.30 14.53
N GLU A 48 33.13 23.59 14.52
CA GLU A 48 32.95 24.42 13.33
C GLU A 48 34.30 24.62 12.62
N THR A 49 34.29 24.45 11.31
CA THR A 49 35.22 25.22 10.46
C THR A 49 34.61 25.43 9.06
N SER A 50 34.53 26.68 8.71
CA SER A 50 34.17 27.25 7.43
C SER A 50 35.14 26.84 6.31
N GLY A 51 34.59 26.48 5.12
CA GLY A 51 35.39 26.23 3.91
C GLY A 51 34.52 25.97 2.69
N VAL A 52 34.15 26.98 2.01
CA VAL A 52 33.95 27.35 0.61
C VAL A 52 33.89 26.23 -0.45
N ASP A 53 32.74 26.26 -1.22
CA ASP A 53 32.50 25.98 -2.63
C ASP A 53 32.87 24.63 -3.27
N SER A 54 31.82 23.91 -3.63
CA SER A 54 31.70 23.40 -4.98
C SER A 54 30.22 23.13 -5.30
N ASP A 55 29.75 23.75 -6.39
CA ASP A 55 28.46 23.58 -7.04
C ASP A 55 28.04 22.11 -7.13
N GLY A 56 27.06 21.73 -6.36
CA GLY A 56 26.28 20.54 -6.50
C GLY A 56 24.87 20.89 -6.06
N LEU A 57 24.01 21.19 -7.02
CA LEU A 57 22.57 21.28 -6.84
C LEU A 57 22.07 19.95 -6.24
N TYR A 58 22.14 19.81 -4.93
CA TYR A 58 21.26 18.88 -4.24
C TYR A 58 19.88 19.51 -4.28
N GLU A 59 19.07 19.12 -5.27
CA GLU A 59 17.64 19.28 -5.16
C GLU A 59 17.28 18.68 -3.79
N ASN A 60 16.83 19.52 -2.86
CA ASN A 60 16.18 19.08 -1.64
C ASN A 60 14.89 18.39 -2.06
N LYS A 61 14.98 17.12 -2.45
CA LYS A 61 13.82 16.27 -2.61
C LYS A 61 13.22 16.14 -1.21
N THR A 62 12.17 16.90 -0.93
CA THR A 62 11.41 16.80 0.30
C THR A 62 10.86 15.38 0.34
N SER A 63 11.50 14.50 1.11
CA SER A 63 11.03 13.13 1.29
C SER A 63 9.67 13.19 1.98
N VAL A 64 8.74 12.39 1.47
CA VAL A 64 7.41 12.25 2.08
C VAL A 64 7.55 11.72 3.51
N VAL A 65 6.79 12.30 4.44
CA VAL A 65 6.76 11.85 5.83
C VAL A 65 5.63 10.83 6.00
N ASN A 66 5.98 9.61 6.38
CA ASN A 66 5.01 8.53 6.57
C ASN A 66 5.08 7.88 7.97
N PRO A 67 3.95 7.51 8.57
CA PRO A 67 2.57 7.85 8.12
C PRO A 67 2.35 9.35 8.03
N VAL A 68 1.48 9.80 7.10
CA VAL A 68 1.14 11.23 6.98
C VAL A 68 0.62 11.74 8.31
N PRO A 69 1.23 12.77 8.90
CA PRO A 69 0.80 13.29 10.18
C PRO A 69 -0.53 14.05 10.05
N LYS A 70 -1.22 14.19 11.18
CA LYS A 70 -2.42 15.02 11.23
C LYS A 70 -2.09 16.45 10.85
N SER A 71 -2.87 16.99 9.91
CA SER A 71 -2.81 18.36 9.41
C SER A 71 -4.07 19.14 9.80
N ASP A 72 -4.15 20.40 9.39
CA ASP A 72 -5.39 21.15 9.43
C ASP A 72 -6.44 20.47 8.53
N HIS A 73 -7.72 20.64 8.91
CA HIS A 73 -8.81 20.07 8.13
C HIS A 73 -8.84 20.67 6.71
N ALA A 74 -9.02 19.83 5.71
CA ALA A 74 -9.15 20.26 4.33
C ALA A 74 -10.33 21.22 4.14
N GLN A 75 -10.24 22.04 3.11
CA GLN A 75 -11.32 22.94 2.73
C GLN A 75 -12.55 22.17 2.22
N ASP A 76 -13.73 22.80 2.33
CA ASP A 76 -14.96 22.27 1.76
C ASP A 76 -14.78 21.94 0.27
N GLY A 77 -15.36 20.82 -0.16
CA GLY A 77 -15.23 20.34 -1.54
C GLY A 77 -13.92 19.61 -1.85
N TYR A 78 -13.08 19.31 -0.87
CA TYR A 78 -11.82 18.57 -1.08
C TYR A 78 -12.02 17.30 -1.91
N PHE A 79 -13.03 16.51 -1.57
CA PHE A 79 -13.30 15.25 -2.26
C PHE A 79 -13.82 15.40 -3.70
N ASP A 80 -14.16 16.62 -4.16
CA ASP A 80 -14.59 16.86 -5.54
C ASP A 80 -13.42 16.64 -6.53
N ASN A 81 -12.17 16.82 -6.07
CA ASN A 81 -10.95 16.67 -6.86
C ASN A 81 -10.10 15.46 -6.43
N VAL A 82 -10.70 14.50 -5.76
CA VAL A 82 -10.05 13.27 -5.30
C VAL A 82 -10.60 12.09 -6.08
N LEU A 83 -9.75 11.11 -6.36
CA LEU A 83 -10.16 9.81 -6.87
C LEU A 83 -9.79 8.74 -5.84
N MET A 84 -10.70 7.78 -5.61
CA MET A 84 -10.49 6.69 -4.66
C MET A 84 -10.72 5.35 -5.32
N LEU A 85 -9.77 4.45 -5.15
CA LEU A 85 -9.89 3.02 -5.45
C LEU A 85 -9.95 2.30 -4.10
N ALA A 86 -11.01 1.56 -3.84
CA ALA A 86 -11.24 1.02 -2.51
C ALA A 86 -11.93 -0.35 -2.55
N PRO A 87 -11.75 -1.20 -1.53
CA PRO A 87 -12.55 -2.40 -1.39
C PRO A 87 -14.03 -2.06 -1.23
N GLU A 88 -14.89 -3.00 -1.60
CA GLU A 88 -16.35 -2.83 -1.55
C GLU A 88 -16.85 -2.36 -0.17
N GLN A 89 -16.14 -2.76 0.89
CA GLN A 89 -16.41 -2.32 2.26
C GLN A 89 -16.41 -0.79 2.42
N MET A 90 -15.67 -0.04 1.59
CA MET A 90 -15.59 1.43 1.66
C MET A 90 -16.71 2.16 0.92
N ARG A 91 -17.62 1.45 0.25
CA ARG A 91 -18.78 2.03 -0.47
C ARG A 91 -19.59 3.01 0.38
N GLY A 92 -19.67 2.79 1.69
CA GLY A 92 -20.37 3.68 2.60
C GLY A 92 -19.87 5.12 2.58
N LEU A 93 -18.64 5.40 2.20
CA LEU A 93 -18.13 6.78 2.04
C LEU A 93 -18.98 7.56 1.01
N SER A 94 -19.46 6.92 -0.04
CA SER A 94 -20.34 7.57 -1.02
C SER A 94 -21.83 7.37 -0.72
N ASP A 95 -22.24 6.22 -0.16
CA ASP A 95 -23.61 5.95 0.20
C ASP A 95 -24.14 6.96 1.25
N TYR A 96 -23.26 7.43 2.13
CA TYR A 96 -23.60 8.44 3.15
C TYR A 96 -23.23 9.87 2.73
N GLY A 97 -22.82 10.08 1.48
CA GLY A 97 -22.68 11.39 0.86
C GLY A 97 -21.42 12.16 1.26
N THR A 98 -20.40 11.49 1.81
CA THR A 98 -19.14 12.14 2.17
C THR A 98 -18.21 12.28 0.98
N VAL A 99 -18.17 11.28 0.08
CA VAL A 99 -17.39 11.28 -1.15
C VAL A 99 -18.33 11.22 -2.34
N PRO A 100 -18.17 12.05 -3.40
CA PRO A 100 -18.96 11.95 -4.61
C PRO A 100 -18.88 10.54 -5.21
N ARG A 101 -20.03 10.00 -5.64
CA ARG A 101 -20.11 8.62 -6.14
C ARG A 101 -19.20 8.37 -7.35
N ASP A 102 -19.05 9.37 -8.20
CA ASP A 102 -18.20 9.28 -9.39
C ASP A 102 -16.70 9.35 -9.08
N ASN A 103 -16.34 9.62 -7.83
CA ASN A 103 -14.95 9.71 -7.36
C ASN A 103 -14.54 8.52 -6.50
N LEU A 104 -15.44 7.59 -6.19
CA LEU A 104 -15.16 6.36 -5.43
C LEU A 104 -15.47 5.14 -6.29
N PHE A 105 -14.45 4.38 -6.63
CA PHE A 105 -14.54 3.09 -7.30
C PHE A 105 -14.32 2.00 -6.28
N THR A 106 -15.31 1.12 -6.12
CA THR A 106 -15.24 0.02 -5.17
C THR A 106 -15.26 -1.33 -5.88
N GLY A 107 -14.48 -2.27 -5.36
CA GLY A 107 -14.38 -3.64 -5.85
C GLY A 107 -13.25 -4.38 -5.14
N ASP A 108 -13.09 -5.66 -5.44
CA ASP A 108 -12.00 -6.49 -4.95
C ASP A 108 -10.76 -6.22 -5.83
N PHE A 109 -10.12 -5.07 -5.59
CA PHE A 109 -8.98 -4.63 -6.40
C PHE A 109 -7.67 -5.02 -5.75
N THR A 110 -6.95 -5.93 -6.39
CA THR A 110 -5.50 -6.02 -6.21
C THR A 110 -4.80 -5.03 -7.16
N PRO A 111 -3.53 -4.63 -6.90
CA PRO A 111 -2.78 -3.80 -7.85
C PRO A 111 -2.75 -4.38 -9.27
N SER A 112 -2.60 -5.70 -9.40
CA SER A 112 -2.64 -6.41 -10.69
C SER A 112 -3.98 -6.28 -11.41
N ASP A 113 -5.11 -6.33 -10.68
CA ASP A 113 -6.44 -6.14 -11.27
C ASP A 113 -6.61 -4.72 -11.81
N ILE A 114 -6.08 -3.72 -11.11
CA ILE A 114 -6.10 -2.32 -11.55
C ILE A 114 -5.28 -2.17 -12.84
N MET A 115 -4.09 -2.75 -12.90
CA MET A 115 -3.21 -2.68 -14.07
C MET A 115 -3.80 -3.38 -15.30
N THR A 116 -4.43 -4.52 -15.13
CA THR A 116 -5.03 -5.30 -16.24
C THR A 116 -6.37 -4.76 -16.71
N SER A 117 -7.03 -3.96 -15.87
CA SER A 117 -8.32 -3.37 -16.22
C SER A 117 -8.13 -2.11 -17.09
N LEU A 118 -9.19 -1.69 -17.79
CA LEU A 118 -9.23 -0.37 -18.42
C LEU A 118 -9.11 0.79 -17.42
N ALA A 119 -8.94 0.48 -16.12
CA ALA A 119 -8.85 1.44 -15.04
C ALA A 119 -7.67 2.41 -15.24
N VAL A 120 -6.51 1.95 -15.68
CA VAL A 120 -5.36 2.84 -15.92
C VAL A 120 -5.69 3.93 -16.95
N SER A 121 -6.35 3.54 -18.06
CA SER A 121 -6.78 4.52 -19.08
C SER A 121 -7.84 5.47 -18.53
N PHE A 122 -8.75 4.97 -17.71
CA PHE A 122 -9.78 5.76 -17.05
C PHE A 122 -9.16 6.73 -16.03
N LEU A 123 -8.24 6.26 -15.17
CA LEU A 123 -7.50 7.08 -14.22
C LEU A 123 -6.73 8.20 -14.92
N ALA A 124 -6.13 7.91 -16.07
CA ALA A 124 -5.43 8.91 -16.88
C ALA A 124 -6.38 9.95 -17.51
N GLY A 125 -7.64 9.59 -17.77
CA GLY A 125 -8.63 10.46 -18.41
C GLY A 125 -9.43 11.37 -17.49
N LYS A 126 -9.43 11.10 -16.15
CA LYS A 126 -10.12 11.97 -15.17
C LYS A 126 -9.21 13.07 -14.65
N ASP A 127 -9.79 14.22 -14.32
CA ASP A 127 -9.09 15.26 -13.57
C ASP A 127 -9.25 15.02 -12.07
N TYR A 128 -8.12 14.90 -11.37
CA TYR A 128 -8.03 14.81 -9.92
C TYR A 128 -6.64 15.28 -9.46
N SER A 129 -6.57 15.81 -8.25
CA SER A 129 -5.32 16.26 -7.62
C SER A 129 -4.74 15.22 -6.67
N SER A 130 -5.56 14.27 -6.23
CA SER A 130 -5.15 13.23 -5.29
C SER A 130 -5.79 11.89 -5.65
N LEU A 131 -5.00 10.83 -5.59
CA LEU A 131 -5.42 9.44 -5.77
C LEU A 131 -5.23 8.69 -4.46
N TYR A 132 -6.31 8.12 -3.93
CA TYR A 132 -6.28 7.24 -2.75
C TYR A 132 -6.46 5.79 -3.20
N ILE A 133 -5.54 4.93 -2.83
CA ILE A 133 -5.59 3.49 -3.07
C ILE A 133 -5.73 2.80 -1.72
N PHE A 134 -6.93 2.32 -1.43
CA PHE A 134 -7.22 1.57 -0.21
C PHE A 134 -6.91 0.10 -0.42
N PHE A 135 -6.24 -0.49 0.55
CA PHE A 135 -6.00 -1.92 0.55
C PHE A 135 -7.09 -2.64 1.33
N GLY A 136 -7.54 -3.77 0.79
CA GLY A 136 -8.49 -4.66 1.43
C GLY A 136 -7.84 -5.94 1.95
N THR A 137 -8.64 -6.81 2.54
CA THR A 137 -8.21 -8.13 3.02
C THR A 137 -7.72 -9.05 1.91
N ASP A 138 -8.20 -8.86 0.67
CA ASP A 138 -7.76 -9.64 -0.50
C ASP A 138 -6.29 -9.39 -0.83
N SER A 139 -5.77 -8.22 -0.49
CA SER A 139 -4.37 -7.86 -0.68
C SER A 139 -3.42 -8.60 0.27
N VAL A 140 -3.92 -9.20 1.36
CA VAL A 140 -3.10 -10.02 2.28
C VAL A 140 -2.51 -11.23 1.54
N ALA A 141 -3.28 -11.85 0.67
CA ALA A 141 -2.84 -13.02 -0.09
C ALA A 141 -2.00 -12.68 -1.31
N SER A 142 -2.24 -11.53 -1.95
CA SER A 142 -1.61 -11.20 -3.23
C SER A 142 -0.27 -10.47 -3.09
N GLN A 143 -0.12 -9.56 -2.13
CA GLN A 143 1.10 -8.76 -1.84
C GLN A 143 1.88 -8.33 -3.10
N ASP A 144 1.15 -7.93 -4.17
CA ASP A 144 1.72 -7.65 -5.49
C ASP A 144 2.26 -6.21 -5.55
N PHE A 145 3.43 -6.00 -4.95
CA PHE A 145 4.08 -4.70 -4.93
C PHE A 145 4.72 -4.30 -6.26
N ASP A 146 5.05 -5.27 -7.12
CA ASP A 146 5.60 -4.98 -8.45
C ASP A 146 4.54 -4.31 -9.32
N SER A 147 3.32 -4.85 -9.37
CA SER A 147 2.20 -4.21 -10.06
C SER A 147 1.80 -2.87 -9.44
N LEU A 148 1.93 -2.71 -8.12
CA LEU A 148 1.71 -1.43 -7.46
C LEU A 148 2.75 -0.38 -7.88
N ALA A 149 4.02 -0.76 -7.96
CA ALA A 149 5.09 0.12 -8.43
C ALA A 149 4.87 0.55 -9.89
N GLU A 150 4.48 -0.38 -10.75
CA GLU A 150 4.14 -0.11 -12.16
C GLU A 150 2.95 0.84 -12.26
N LEU A 151 1.88 0.61 -11.48
CA LEU A 151 0.71 1.50 -11.44
C LEU A 151 1.09 2.93 -11.03
N ILE A 152 1.88 3.09 -9.97
CA ILE A 152 2.34 4.40 -9.51
C ILE A 152 3.20 5.08 -10.58
N SER A 153 4.11 4.35 -11.22
CA SER A 153 4.94 4.86 -12.31
C SER A 153 4.10 5.35 -13.48
N ASP A 154 3.12 4.55 -13.89
CA ASP A 154 2.18 4.88 -14.98
C ASP A 154 1.34 6.13 -14.69
N ILE A 155 0.89 6.28 -13.43
CA ILE A 155 0.13 7.48 -13.03
C ILE A 155 1.05 8.70 -13.04
N ASN A 156 2.24 8.61 -12.48
CA ASN A 156 3.21 9.73 -12.44
C ASN A 156 3.66 10.17 -13.84
N GLU A 157 3.79 9.23 -14.78
CA GLU A 157 4.11 9.54 -16.18
C GLU A 157 2.99 10.30 -16.89
N LYS A 158 1.74 9.90 -16.64
CA LYS A 158 0.55 10.48 -17.32
C LYS A 158 0.00 11.71 -16.63
N LYS A 159 0.24 11.87 -15.34
CA LYS A 159 -0.27 12.97 -14.50
C LYS A 159 0.81 13.49 -13.55
N THR A 160 1.46 14.55 -13.97
CA THR A 160 2.37 15.29 -13.10
C THR A 160 1.58 16.05 -12.02
N ASN A 161 2.03 16.00 -10.77
CA ASN A 161 1.45 16.69 -9.61
C ASN A 161 0.22 16.01 -8.95
N VAL A 162 -0.10 14.77 -9.26
CA VAL A 162 -1.09 14.02 -8.48
C VAL A 162 -0.42 13.48 -7.21
N LYS A 163 -1.02 13.77 -6.06
CA LYS A 163 -0.59 13.16 -4.79
C LYS A 163 -1.19 11.77 -4.68
N ILE A 164 -0.35 10.77 -4.50
CA ILE A 164 -0.79 9.38 -4.32
C ILE A 164 -0.73 9.04 -2.83
N TYR A 165 -1.83 8.47 -2.32
CA TYR A 165 -1.97 8.00 -0.95
C TYR A 165 -2.29 6.51 -0.94
N LEU A 166 -1.43 5.71 -0.31
CA LEU A 166 -1.71 4.32 0.01
C LEU A 166 -2.39 4.27 1.38
N VAL A 167 -3.60 3.76 1.43
CA VAL A 167 -4.37 3.67 2.68
C VAL A 167 -4.32 2.24 3.19
N SER A 168 -3.89 2.06 4.44
CA SER A 168 -3.76 0.75 5.07
C SER A 168 -5.05 -0.08 5.01
N ALA A 169 -4.92 -1.39 4.96
CA ALA A 169 -6.03 -2.30 5.21
C ALA A 169 -6.54 -2.11 6.65
N ILE A 170 -7.85 -2.03 6.81
CA ILE A 170 -8.47 -1.82 8.12
C ILE A 170 -8.55 -3.14 8.91
N PRO A 171 -8.64 -3.09 10.25
CA PRO A 171 -8.78 -4.30 11.05
C PRO A 171 -10.13 -4.98 10.79
N ILE A 172 -10.19 -6.28 11.03
CA ILE A 172 -11.43 -7.08 10.98
C ILE A 172 -11.93 -7.40 12.39
N LYS A 173 -13.23 -7.73 12.49
CA LYS A 173 -13.83 -8.17 13.77
C LYS A 173 -13.27 -9.53 14.21
N ALA A 174 -13.35 -9.81 15.50
CA ALA A 174 -12.90 -11.09 16.06
C ALA A 174 -13.62 -12.30 15.45
N ASP A 175 -14.90 -12.16 15.13
CA ASP A 175 -15.74 -13.24 14.57
C ASP A 175 -15.56 -13.41 13.05
N THR A 176 -14.81 -12.53 12.40
CA THR A 176 -14.45 -12.64 10.98
C THR A 176 -13.03 -13.17 10.74
N GLU A 177 -12.22 -13.33 11.78
CA GLU A 177 -10.92 -14.00 11.65
C GLU A 177 -11.09 -15.47 11.26
N THR A 178 -10.20 -15.94 10.39
CA THR A 178 -10.15 -17.32 9.90
C THR A 178 -8.74 -17.89 10.07
N GLU A 179 -8.52 -19.16 9.72
CA GLU A 179 -7.17 -19.77 9.72
C GLU A 179 -6.22 -19.11 8.68
N THR A 180 -6.79 -18.45 7.65
CA THR A 180 -6.03 -17.87 6.54
C THR A 180 -6.07 -16.34 6.51
N LEU A 181 -6.81 -15.69 7.42
CA LEU A 181 -6.92 -14.24 7.52
C LEU A 181 -7.12 -13.82 8.97
N THR A 182 -6.11 -13.19 9.52
CA THR A 182 -6.11 -12.66 10.90
C THR A 182 -5.74 -11.17 10.91
N ASN A 183 -5.98 -10.48 12.01
CA ASN A 183 -5.49 -9.10 12.17
C ASN A 183 -3.96 -9.02 12.16
N ALA A 184 -3.23 -10.07 12.57
CA ALA A 184 -1.78 -10.12 12.46
C ALA A 184 -1.30 -10.15 10.99
N ASP A 185 -2.04 -10.82 10.10
CA ASP A 185 -1.74 -10.81 8.66
C ASP A 185 -1.98 -9.43 8.06
N ILE A 186 -3.04 -8.74 8.49
CA ILE A 186 -3.34 -7.36 8.08
C ILE A 186 -2.24 -6.39 8.57
N GLU A 187 -1.78 -6.51 9.81
CA GLU A 187 -0.66 -5.71 10.34
C GLU A 187 0.63 -5.96 9.55
N SER A 188 0.88 -7.21 9.16
CA SER A 188 2.03 -7.58 8.34
C SER A 188 1.95 -6.92 6.96
N LEU A 189 0.80 -6.96 6.27
CA LEU A 189 0.55 -6.25 5.02
C LEU A 189 0.78 -4.74 5.19
N ASN A 190 0.20 -4.13 6.22
CA ASN A 190 0.31 -2.69 6.45
C ASN A 190 1.75 -2.25 6.71
N SER A 191 2.55 -3.10 7.39
CA SER A 191 3.99 -2.86 7.57
C SER A 191 4.76 -2.89 6.25
N LEU A 192 4.40 -3.79 5.34
CA LEU A 192 4.97 -3.85 3.99
C LEU A 192 4.56 -2.64 3.15
N LEU A 193 3.30 -2.21 3.23
CA LEU A 193 2.79 -1.02 2.54
C LEU A 193 3.51 0.26 3.01
N LEU A 194 3.70 0.42 4.32
CA LEU A 194 4.45 1.55 4.87
C LEU A 194 5.89 1.58 4.36
N ARG A 195 6.56 0.42 4.35
CA ARG A 195 7.92 0.32 3.81
C ARG A 195 7.94 0.68 2.32
N PHE A 196 7.03 0.10 1.54
CA PHE A 196 6.91 0.39 0.11
C PHE A 196 6.64 1.87 -0.16
N ALA A 197 5.76 2.51 0.62
CA ALA A 197 5.46 3.93 0.50
C ALA A 197 6.70 4.80 0.73
N ASN A 198 7.53 4.46 1.73
CA ASN A 198 8.78 5.16 2.00
C ASN A 198 9.81 4.98 0.87
N GLU A 199 9.93 3.76 0.32
CA GLU A 199 10.85 3.43 -0.77
C GLU A 199 10.43 4.10 -2.10
N SER A 200 9.13 4.25 -2.32
CA SER A 200 8.54 4.82 -3.55
C SER A 200 8.24 6.32 -3.46
N ASP A 201 8.51 6.96 -2.31
CA ASP A 201 8.24 8.39 -2.06
C ASP A 201 6.77 8.77 -2.30
N VAL A 202 5.84 7.91 -1.86
CA VAL A 202 4.39 8.13 -1.88
C VAL A 202 3.84 8.22 -0.46
N ASN A 203 2.67 8.85 -0.30
CA ASN A 203 2.06 9.05 1.00
C ASN A 203 1.44 7.75 1.53
N TYR A 204 1.54 7.50 2.84
CA TYR A 204 0.88 6.39 3.52
C TYR A 204 -0.04 6.90 4.61
N LEU A 205 -1.29 6.41 4.63
CA LEU A 205 -2.30 6.72 5.63
C LEU A 205 -2.57 5.49 6.49
N ASP A 206 -2.31 5.60 7.78
CA ASP A 206 -2.52 4.52 8.74
C ASP A 206 -3.96 4.53 9.29
N LEU A 207 -4.90 4.14 8.45
CA LEU A 207 -6.31 4.01 8.81
C LEU A 207 -6.53 2.81 9.76
N ASN A 208 -5.64 1.80 9.73
CA ASN A 208 -5.69 0.65 10.63
C ASN A 208 -5.59 1.10 12.09
N THR A 209 -4.52 1.81 12.42
CA THR A 209 -4.29 2.33 13.78
C THR A 209 -5.42 3.26 14.25
N PHE A 210 -6.03 4.01 13.34
CA PHE A 210 -7.18 4.87 13.67
C PHE A 210 -8.44 4.07 14.04
N LEU A 211 -8.66 2.90 13.43
CA LEU A 211 -9.88 2.11 13.63
C LEU A 211 -9.75 0.98 14.63
N VAL A 212 -8.53 0.50 14.89
CA VAL A 212 -8.29 -0.67 15.76
C VAL A 212 -8.70 -0.38 17.21
N GLY A 213 -9.30 -1.39 17.85
CA GLY A 213 -9.58 -1.36 19.28
C GLY A 213 -8.39 -1.79 20.13
N ASN A 214 -8.54 -1.69 21.44
CA ASN A 214 -7.50 -2.06 22.41
C ASN A 214 -7.12 -3.57 22.36
N ASP A 215 -7.95 -4.39 21.74
CA ASP A 215 -7.76 -5.83 21.55
C ASP A 215 -7.08 -6.17 20.19
N GLY A 216 -6.67 -5.16 19.44
CA GLY A 216 -6.06 -5.34 18.12
C GLY A 216 -7.06 -5.66 17.00
N LYS A 217 -8.35 -5.47 17.23
CA LYS A 217 -9.42 -5.85 16.29
C LYS A 217 -10.36 -4.67 16.02
N LEU A 218 -11.17 -4.80 14.97
CA LEU A 218 -12.23 -3.81 14.69
C LEU A 218 -13.33 -3.92 15.76
N PRO A 219 -13.60 -2.85 16.52
CA PRO A 219 -14.65 -2.89 17.54
C PRO A 219 -16.04 -3.10 16.93
N ASN A 220 -16.88 -3.89 17.59
CA ASN A 220 -18.27 -4.09 17.20
C ASN A 220 -19.10 -2.78 17.19
N SER A 221 -18.64 -1.74 17.91
CA SER A 221 -19.24 -0.42 17.86
C SER A 221 -19.06 0.27 16.50
N LYS A 222 -18.03 -0.10 15.73
CA LYS A 222 -17.67 0.51 14.44
C LYS A 222 -18.21 -0.26 13.22
N ALA A 223 -18.58 -1.53 13.40
CA ALA A 223 -19.05 -2.38 12.32
C ALA A 223 -20.52 -2.77 12.47
N GLU A 224 -21.16 -3.14 11.36
CA GLU A 224 -22.48 -3.73 11.36
C GLU A 224 -22.46 -5.12 12.00
N ALA A 225 -23.61 -5.55 12.52
CA ALA A 225 -23.72 -6.85 13.19
C ALA A 225 -23.49 -8.04 12.25
N VAL A 226 -23.80 -7.87 10.98
CA VAL A 226 -23.66 -8.91 9.94
C VAL A 226 -22.87 -8.35 8.77
N GLY A 227 -21.98 -9.17 8.24
CA GLY A 227 -21.13 -8.81 7.11
C GLY A 227 -19.91 -7.98 7.54
N ASP A 228 -19.26 -7.38 6.57
CA ASP A 228 -18.03 -6.61 6.68
C ASP A 228 -18.23 -5.08 6.62
N ARG A 229 -19.49 -4.64 6.48
CA ARG A 229 -19.81 -3.21 6.41
C ARG A 229 -19.57 -2.50 7.73
N LEU A 230 -19.06 -1.27 7.62
CA LEU A 230 -18.93 -0.37 8.75
C LEU A 230 -20.26 0.35 9.03
N LYS A 231 -20.43 0.86 10.24
CA LYS A 231 -21.57 1.72 10.58
C LYS A 231 -21.41 3.10 9.94
N LYS A 232 -22.52 3.79 9.75
CA LYS A 232 -22.54 5.15 9.20
C LYS A 232 -21.55 6.08 9.89
N ASP A 233 -21.56 6.11 11.22
CA ASP A 233 -20.71 7.03 12.00
C ASP A 233 -19.22 6.72 11.77
N THR A 234 -18.87 5.46 11.58
CA THR A 234 -17.48 5.06 11.25
C THR A 234 -17.05 5.57 9.87
N TYR A 235 -17.95 5.57 8.87
CA TYR A 235 -17.63 6.18 7.58
C TYR A 235 -17.44 7.70 7.68
N LEU A 236 -18.20 8.36 8.53
CA LEU A 236 -18.01 9.80 8.80
C LEU A 236 -16.67 10.05 9.50
N GLU A 237 -16.28 9.20 10.46
CA GLU A 237 -14.98 9.26 11.13
C GLU A 237 -13.83 9.03 10.13
N ILE A 238 -13.96 8.06 9.21
CA ILE A 238 -12.97 7.82 8.15
C ILE A 238 -12.86 9.03 7.23
N ALA A 239 -13.97 9.62 6.82
CA ALA A 239 -13.94 10.83 5.99
C ALA A 239 -13.21 11.99 6.70
N ASP A 240 -13.47 12.22 7.99
CA ASP A 240 -12.78 13.23 8.80
C ASP A 240 -11.27 12.90 8.92
N PHE A 241 -10.92 11.62 9.12
CA PHE A 241 -9.53 11.19 9.12
C PHE A 241 -8.84 11.55 7.80
N LEU A 242 -9.44 11.24 6.65
CA LEU A 242 -8.88 11.58 5.34
C LEU A 242 -8.73 13.09 5.13
N LEU A 243 -9.68 13.89 5.64
CA LEU A 243 -9.66 15.35 5.55
C LEU A 243 -8.62 16.00 6.49
N THR A 244 -8.13 15.29 7.47
CA THR A 244 -7.16 15.77 8.46
C THR A 244 -5.76 15.14 8.33
N HIS A 245 -5.53 14.30 7.32
CA HIS A 245 -4.23 13.67 7.05
C HIS A 245 -3.83 13.91 5.58
N ILE A 246 -3.54 15.17 5.27
CA ILE A 246 -3.20 15.64 3.92
C ILE A 246 -1.74 16.07 3.90
N ALA A 247 -0.96 15.55 2.92
CA ALA A 247 0.44 15.90 2.69
C ALA A 247 0.59 17.15 1.82
#